data_6f9d9c61eeed6fd1f321f7ddfcd5bed1
#
_entry.id   6f9d9c61eeed6fd1f321f7ddfcd5bed1
#
_cell.length_a   1.000
_cell.length_b   1.000
_cell.length_c   1.000
_cell.angle_alpha   90.00
_cell.angle_beta   90.00
_cell.angle_gamma   90.00
#
_symmetry.space_group_name_H-M   'P 1'
#
loop_
_entity.id
_entity.type
_entity.pdbx_description
1 polymer ?
#
loop_
_entity_poly.entity_id
_entity_poly.type
_entity_poly.pdbx_seq_one_letter_code
_entity_poly.pdbx_strand_id
1 'polypeptide(L)'
;MNWKSMVYSPDRLLYPMKRVDFDPEGERNQQNRGMSEYQRISWDEALDLVASEIKRAKLKHGPGAIANSHGSHHTWGNIGYYLSANFRFVNSVGMTRVHHNPDSWEGWYWGAVHHWGQSLRVGQCETYGGVQDCLENTEMIVFWSANPEGTSGAYGALEGTIRRKWLRELDIKIVHIDPYFNDTAQLLGGKWIAPRPTTSPALAIAIAYVWIDENLYDHEYVETRTKGFDKWKAYITGDEDGQPKTPEWAEQETGVRAKDIRALAREWGKKRTYL
;
A
#
# COMPACT_ATOMS: atom_id res chain seq x y z
N MET A 1 19.41 -3.72 -7.50
CA MET A 1 18.58 -3.55 -8.72
C MET A 1 18.44 -4.89 -9.44
N ASN A 2 17.36 -5.61 -9.18
CA ASN A 2 17.20 -6.99 -9.65
C ASN A 2 16.40 -7.13 -10.97
N TRP A 3 15.96 -6.03 -11.57
CA TRP A 3 15.17 -6.07 -12.81
C TRP A 3 15.86 -6.81 -13.96
N LYS A 4 17.15 -6.53 -14.13
CA LYS A 4 17.93 -7.22 -15.17
C LYS A 4 17.99 -8.73 -14.92
N SER A 5 18.20 -9.14 -13.67
CA SER A 5 18.22 -10.56 -13.30
C SER A 5 16.86 -11.22 -13.50
N MET A 6 15.77 -10.51 -13.22
CA MET A 6 14.41 -11.03 -13.47
C MET A 6 14.11 -11.19 -14.96
N VAL A 7 14.49 -10.20 -15.78
CA VAL A 7 14.25 -10.24 -17.24
C VAL A 7 15.02 -11.38 -17.92
N TYR A 8 16.22 -11.65 -17.44
CA TYR A 8 17.10 -12.69 -18.01
C TYR A 8 17.20 -13.95 -17.13
N SER A 9 16.29 -14.11 -16.18
CA SER A 9 16.27 -15.32 -15.36
C SER A 9 16.02 -16.55 -16.23
N PRO A 10 16.75 -17.66 -15.99
CA PRO A 10 16.48 -18.94 -16.66
C PRO A 10 15.11 -19.51 -16.29
N ASP A 11 14.56 -19.11 -15.14
CA ASP A 11 13.25 -19.56 -14.66
C ASP A 11 12.08 -18.74 -15.25
N ARG A 12 12.38 -17.74 -16.09
CA ARG A 12 11.35 -16.92 -16.70
C ARG A 12 10.60 -17.71 -17.78
N LEU A 13 9.26 -17.65 -17.71
CA LEU A 13 8.41 -18.21 -18.75
C LEU A 13 8.59 -17.45 -20.08
N LEU A 14 9.06 -18.13 -21.13
CA LEU A 14 9.28 -17.56 -22.45
C LEU A 14 8.22 -17.97 -23.47
N TYR A 15 7.44 -18.98 -23.15
CA TYR A 15 6.48 -19.59 -24.06
C TYR A 15 5.18 -19.92 -23.29
N PRO A 16 4.05 -20.11 -24.01
CA PRO A 16 2.86 -20.66 -23.41
C PRO A 16 3.14 -22.07 -22.85
N MET A 17 2.62 -22.31 -21.65
CA MET A 17 2.79 -23.58 -20.94
C MET A 17 1.43 -24.12 -20.56
N LYS A 18 1.26 -25.44 -20.74
CA LYS A 18 0.08 -26.18 -20.30
C LYS A 18 0.47 -27.23 -19.26
N ARG A 19 -0.34 -27.40 -18.23
CA ARG A 19 -0.12 -28.51 -17.29
C ARG A 19 -0.22 -29.85 -18.02
N VAL A 20 0.67 -30.78 -17.74
CA VAL A 20 0.72 -32.09 -18.41
C VAL A 20 -0.52 -32.92 -18.15
N ASP A 21 -1.18 -32.70 -17.01
CA ASP A 21 -2.38 -33.44 -16.57
C ASP A 21 -3.70 -32.66 -16.84
N PHE A 22 -3.66 -31.61 -17.64
CA PHE A 22 -4.87 -30.88 -18.05
C PHE A 22 -5.35 -31.36 -19.43
N ASP A 23 -6.55 -31.96 -19.45
CA ASP A 23 -7.24 -32.32 -20.68
C ASP A 23 -8.53 -31.49 -20.79
N PRO A 24 -8.69 -30.63 -21.81
CA PRO A 24 -9.91 -29.84 -21.99
C PRO A 24 -11.16 -30.64 -22.28
N GLU A 25 -11.02 -31.82 -22.88
CA GLU A 25 -12.12 -32.74 -23.20
C GLU A 25 -12.32 -33.82 -22.14
N GLY A 26 -11.35 -33.99 -21.22
CA GLY A 26 -11.35 -35.00 -20.17
C GLY A 26 -11.15 -34.39 -18.77
N GLU A 27 -10.18 -34.94 -18.06
CA GLU A 27 -9.88 -34.56 -16.68
C GLU A 27 -9.09 -33.28 -16.61
N ARG A 28 -9.64 -32.28 -15.94
CA ARG A 28 -8.99 -30.95 -15.77
C ARG A 28 -8.02 -30.91 -14.61
N ASN A 29 -8.11 -31.86 -13.71
CA ASN A 29 -7.21 -32.00 -12.56
C ASN A 29 -6.95 -30.70 -11.80
N GLN A 30 -8.01 -29.97 -11.46
CA GLN A 30 -7.92 -28.65 -10.83
C GLN A 30 -7.23 -28.70 -9.47
N GLN A 31 -7.37 -29.82 -8.76
CA GLN A 31 -6.73 -30.07 -7.48
C GLN A 31 -5.19 -30.10 -7.55
N ASN A 32 -4.64 -30.32 -8.75
CA ASN A 32 -3.20 -30.40 -8.98
C ASN A 32 -2.59 -29.04 -9.39
N ARG A 33 -3.34 -27.94 -9.28
CA ARG A 33 -2.78 -26.60 -9.52
C ARG A 33 -1.63 -26.31 -8.57
N GLY A 34 -0.50 -25.89 -9.13
CA GLY A 34 0.73 -25.63 -8.38
C GLY A 34 1.58 -26.87 -8.08
N MET A 35 1.09 -28.09 -8.39
CA MET A 35 1.82 -29.35 -8.19
C MET A 35 2.19 -30.05 -9.49
N SER A 36 1.37 -29.91 -10.53
CA SER A 36 1.62 -30.51 -11.82
C SER A 36 2.83 -29.91 -12.51
N GLU A 37 3.52 -30.70 -13.29
CA GLU A 37 4.49 -30.23 -14.25
C GLU A 37 3.82 -29.52 -15.42
N TYR A 38 4.61 -28.77 -16.19
CA TYR A 38 4.17 -28.01 -17.34
C TYR A 38 4.93 -28.44 -18.59
N GLN A 39 4.22 -28.48 -19.71
CA GLN A 39 4.80 -28.66 -21.03
C GLN A 39 4.59 -27.43 -21.89
N ARG A 40 5.59 -27.12 -22.72
CA ARG A 40 5.50 -26.05 -23.72
C ARG A 40 4.47 -26.42 -24.78
N ILE A 41 3.64 -25.44 -25.15
CA ILE A 41 2.68 -25.51 -26.26
C ILE A 41 2.90 -24.35 -27.24
N SER A 42 2.28 -24.40 -28.41
CA SER A 42 2.28 -23.29 -29.36
C SER A 42 1.34 -22.18 -28.91
N TRP A 43 1.50 -20.96 -29.44
CA TRP A 43 0.55 -19.89 -29.25
C TRP A 43 -0.82 -20.21 -29.82
N ASP A 44 -0.90 -20.88 -30.97
CA ASP A 44 -2.17 -21.28 -31.56
C ASP A 44 -2.92 -22.24 -30.65
N GLU A 45 -2.25 -23.29 -30.16
CA GLU A 45 -2.84 -24.20 -29.17
C GLU A 45 -3.30 -23.45 -27.91
N ALA A 46 -2.50 -22.52 -27.39
CA ALA A 46 -2.86 -21.77 -26.20
C ALA A 46 -4.11 -20.90 -26.40
N LEU A 47 -4.19 -20.22 -27.54
CA LEU A 47 -5.34 -19.37 -27.88
C LEU A 47 -6.60 -20.18 -28.10
N ASP A 48 -6.51 -21.31 -28.80
CA ASP A 48 -7.64 -22.22 -29.00
C ASP A 48 -8.13 -22.80 -27.69
N LEU A 49 -7.24 -23.21 -26.79
CA LEU A 49 -7.61 -23.68 -25.46
C LEU A 49 -8.35 -22.60 -24.64
N VAL A 50 -7.82 -21.40 -24.61
CA VAL A 50 -8.45 -20.29 -23.88
C VAL A 50 -9.82 -19.95 -24.47
N ALA A 51 -9.93 -19.85 -25.82
CA ALA A 51 -11.19 -19.54 -26.48
C ALA A 51 -12.25 -20.64 -26.24
N SER A 52 -11.85 -21.91 -26.35
CA SER A 52 -12.76 -23.03 -26.12
C SER A 52 -13.24 -23.10 -24.66
N GLU A 53 -12.35 -22.87 -23.69
CA GLU A 53 -12.73 -22.85 -22.26
C GLU A 53 -13.63 -21.67 -21.90
N ILE A 54 -13.40 -20.49 -22.46
CA ILE A 54 -14.31 -19.34 -22.34
C ILE A 54 -15.70 -19.69 -22.86
N LYS A 55 -15.77 -20.24 -24.08
CA LYS A 55 -17.03 -20.68 -24.70
C LYS A 55 -17.73 -21.75 -23.85
N ARG A 56 -16.99 -22.78 -23.45
CA ARG A 56 -17.51 -23.85 -22.60
C ARG A 56 -18.06 -23.34 -21.27
N ALA A 57 -17.32 -22.50 -20.56
CA ALA A 57 -17.74 -21.96 -19.27
C ALA A 57 -19.06 -21.18 -19.40
N LYS A 58 -19.18 -20.33 -20.43
CA LYS A 58 -20.40 -19.56 -20.68
C LYS A 58 -21.58 -20.43 -21.07
N LEU A 59 -21.39 -21.44 -21.91
CA LEU A 59 -22.45 -22.38 -22.29
C LEU A 59 -22.93 -23.24 -21.12
N LYS A 60 -22.00 -23.70 -20.28
CA LYS A 60 -22.30 -24.60 -19.16
C LYS A 60 -22.87 -23.87 -17.94
N HIS A 61 -22.39 -22.67 -17.65
CA HIS A 61 -22.66 -21.97 -16.38
C HIS A 61 -23.34 -20.60 -16.58
N GLY A 62 -23.65 -20.22 -17.80
CA GLY A 62 -24.30 -18.96 -18.15
C GLY A 62 -23.34 -17.83 -18.55
N PRO A 63 -23.90 -16.72 -19.10
CA PRO A 63 -23.11 -15.65 -19.69
C PRO A 63 -22.19 -14.93 -18.68
N GLY A 64 -22.56 -14.90 -17.40
CA GLY A 64 -21.80 -14.27 -16.33
C GLY A 64 -20.75 -15.14 -15.65
N ALA A 65 -20.50 -16.35 -16.17
CA ALA A 65 -19.66 -17.36 -15.51
C ALA A 65 -18.17 -16.99 -15.41
N ILE A 66 -17.72 -16.02 -16.21
CA ILE A 66 -16.32 -15.61 -16.23
C ILE A 66 -16.20 -14.22 -15.64
N ALA A 67 -15.47 -14.11 -14.53
CA ALA A 67 -15.17 -12.86 -13.90
C ALA A 67 -13.85 -12.30 -14.41
N ASN A 68 -13.79 -11.00 -14.71
CA ASN A 68 -12.56 -10.27 -14.94
C ASN A 68 -12.25 -9.40 -13.73
N SER A 69 -11.19 -9.77 -13.00
CA SER A 69 -10.58 -8.95 -11.97
C SER A 69 -9.26 -8.41 -12.51
N HIS A 70 -9.11 -7.11 -12.55
CA HIS A 70 -7.94 -6.46 -13.11
C HIS A 70 -7.42 -5.39 -12.16
N GLY A 71 -6.10 -5.18 -12.15
CA GLY A 71 -5.48 -4.07 -11.46
C GLY A 71 -5.47 -2.80 -12.31
N SER A 72 -5.42 -1.64 -11.66
CA SER A 72 -5.55 -0.35 -12.33
C SER A 72 -4.30 0.12 -13.09
N HIS A 73 -3.10 -0.19 -12.59
CA HIS A 73 -1.86 0.40 -13.10
C HIS A 73 -0.88 -0.60 -13.73
N HIS A 74 -1.29 -1.84 -13.94
CA HIS A 74 -0.35 -2.89 -14.39
C HIS A 74 -0.24 -3.00 -15.91
N THR A 75 -1.09 -2.31 -16.62
CA THR A 75 -1.25 -2.47 -18.06
C THR A 75 -1.01 -1.16 -18.79
N TRP A 76 0.18 -0.62 -18.61
CA TRP A 76 0.63 0.57 -19.32
C TRP A 76 1.06 0.26 -20.74
N GLY A 77 0.97 1.24 -21.61
CA GLY A 77 1.35 1.15 -23.01
C GLY A 77 0.16 1.17 -23.96
N ASN A 78 0.45 1.16 -25.26
CA ASN A 78 -0.55 1.37 -26.32
C ASN A 78 -1.60 0.26 -26.39
N ILE A 79 -1.24 -0.97 -26.06
CA ILE A 79 -2.14 -2.13 -26.13
C ILE A 79 -2.64 -2.53 -24.75
N GLY A 80 -1.76 -2.46 -23.74
CA GLY A 80 -2.05 -3.00 -22.42
C GLY A 80 -2.87 -2.09 -21.50
N TYR A 81 -3.11 -0.83 -21.87
CA TYR A 81 -3.86 0.07 -20.99
C TYR A 81 -5.27 -0.46 -20.70
N TYR A 82 -5.56 -0.65 -19.43
CA TYR A 82 -6.75 -1.37 -18.97
C TYR A 82 -8.08 -0.74 -19.42
N LEU A 83 -8.14 0.58 -19.58
CA LEU A 83 -9.33 1.28 -20.07
C LEU A 83 -9.55 1.12 -21.58
N SER A 84 -8.61 0.54 -22.31
CA SER A 84 -8.71 0.33 -23.75
C SER A 84 -8.78 -1.15 -24.13
N ALA A 85 -7.65 -1.78 -24.37
CA ALA A 85 -7.60 -3.14 -24.91
C ALA A 85 -8.23 -4.19 -23.98
N ASN A 86 -7.94 -4.12 -22.67
CA ASN A 86 -8.51 -5.07 -21.72
C ASN A 86 -10.04 -4.94 -21.64
N PHE A 87 -10.55 -3.74 -21.46
CA PHE A 87 -12.02 -3.55 -21.38
C PHE A 87 -12.71 -3.83 -22.70
N ARG A 88 -12.07 -3.52 -23.83
CA ARG A 88 -12.62 -3.91 -25.11
C ARG A 88 -12.78 -5.43 -25.25
N PHE A 89 -11.75 -6.18 -24.87
CA PHE A 89 -11.81 -7.65 -24.86
C PHE A 89 -12.89 -8.17 -23.90
N VAL A 90 -12.87 -7.72 -22.66
CA VAL A 90 -13.83 -8.14 -21.62
C VAL A 90 -15.28 -7.88 -22.05
N ASN A 91 -15.54 -6.68 -22.59
CA ASN A 91 -16.87 -6.31 -23.06
C ASN A 91 -17.28 -7.09 -24.32
N SER A 92 -16.36 -7.29 -25.26
CA SER A 92 -16.62 -8.04 -26.49
C SER A 92 -16.93 -9.52 -26.21
N VAL A 93 -16.27 -10.10 -25.23
CA VAL A 93 -16.54 -11.48 -24.79
C VAL A 93 -17.74 -11.56 -23.84
N GLY A 94 -18.16 -10.44 -23.24
CA GLY A 94 -19.25 -10.40 -22.26
C GLY A 94 -18.88 -11.08 -20.94
N MET A 95 -17.71 -10.74 -20.40
CA MET A 95 -17.28 -11.19 -19.06
C MET A 95 -17.90 -10.31 -17.97
N THR A 96 -18.12 -10.88 -16.80
CA THR A 96 -18.51 -10.13 -15.60
C THR A 96 -17.35 -9.30 -15.10
N ARG A 97 -17.52 -7.99 -15.04
CA ARG A 97 -16.51 -7.11 -14.44
C ARG A 97 -16.61 -7.13 -12.92
N VAL A 98 -15.53 -7.46 -12.28
CA VAL A 98 -15.43 -7.42 -10.82
C VAL A 98 -14.78 -6.10 -10.41
N HIS A 99 -15.50 -5.33 -9.61
CA HIS A 99 -14.93 -4.15 -8.99
C HIS A 99 -13.99 -4.55 -7.87
N HIS A 100 -12.85 -3.88 -7.79
CA HIS A 100 -11.78 -4.17 -6.84
C HIS A 100 -11.58 -3.05 -5.81
N ASN A 101 -12.56 -2.17 -5.67
CA ASN A 101 -12.51 -1.11 -4.67
C ASN A 101 -13.09 -1.57 -3.32
N PRO A 102 -12.50 -1.13 -2.20
CA PRO A 102 -11.29 -0.32 -2.12
C PRO A 102 -10.03 -1.16 -2.37
N ASP A 103 -9.18 -0.68 -3.28
CA ASP A 103 -7.83 -1.21 -3.47
C ASP A 103 -6.80 -0.06 -3.29
N SER A 104 -5.56 -0.27 -3.64
CA SER A 104 -4.51 0.76 -3.72
C SER A 104 -4.61 1.81 -2.59
N TRP A 105 -5.10 3.00 -2.87
CA TRP A 105 -5.19 4.15 -1.96
C TRP A 105 -6.63 4.56 -1.60
N GLU A 106 -7.62 3.79 -1.96
CA GLU A 106 -9.02 4.11 -1.69
C GLU A 106 -9.34 4.11 -0.18
N GLY A 107 -8.67 3.27 0.62
CA GLY A 107 -8.80 3.31 2.08
C GLY A 107 -8.33 4.65 2.65
N TRP A 108 -7.20 5.14 2.19
CA TRP A 108 -6.71 6.48 2.54
C TRP A 108 -7.64 7.59 2.03
N TYR A 109 -8.12 7.47 0.81
CA TYR A 109 -9.08 8.41 0.23
C TYR A 109 -10.36 8.53 1.06
N TRP A 110 -10.95 7.41 1.45
CA TRP A 110 -12.14 7.39 2.29
C TRP A 110 -11.84 7.94 3.69
N GLY A 111 -10.73 7.58 4.29
CA GLY A 111 -10.26 8.15 5.54
C GLY A 111 -10.12 9.67 5.47
N ALA A 112 -9.53 10.19 4.40
CA ALA A 112 -9.38 11.62 4.18
C ALA A 112 -10.72 12.36 4.09
N VAL A 113 -11.71 11.81 3.38
CA VAL A 113 -13.05 12.40 3.29
C VAL A 113 -13.69 12.51 4.68
N HIS A 114 -13.55 11.51 5.52
CA HIS A 114 -14.13 11.51 6.86
C HIS A 114 -13.37 12.40 7.85
N HIS A 115 -12.07 12.58 7.69
CA HIS A 115 -11.25 13.38 8.60
C HIS A 115 -11.08 14.84 8.15
N TRP A 116 -10.94 15.07 6.86
CA TRP A 116 -10.69 16.42 6.32
C TRP A 116 -11.89 17.02 5.58
N GLY A 117 -12.97 16.26 5.46
CA GLY A 117 -14.22 16.72 4.86
C GLY A 117 -14.21 16.79 3.34
N GLN A 118 -13.09 16.45 2.69
CA GLN A 118 -12.99 16.45 1.24
C GLN A 118 -12.03 15.38 0.72
N SER A 119 -12.21 15.05 -0.54
CA SER A 119 -11.35 14.14 -1.25
C SER A 119 -10.01 14.78 -1.62
N LEU A 120 -8.92 14.13 -1.27
CA LEU A 120 -7.59 14.52 -1.74
C LEU A 120 -7.37 14.24 -3.23
N ARG A 121 -8.27 13.52 -3.87
CA ARG A 121 -8.24 13.23 -5.31
C ARG A 121 -8.83 14.34 -6.15
N VAL A 122 -9.83 15.01 -5.61
CA VAL A 122 -10.59 16.04 -6.33
C VAL A 122 -10.69 17.29 -5.44
N GLY A 123 -10.26 18.42 -5.94
CA GLY A 123 -10.40 19.69 -5.25
C GLY A 123 -9.28 20.05 -4.27
N GLN A 124 -8.20 19.30 -4.28
CA GLN A 124 -7.01 19.72 -3.57
C GLN A 124 -6.32 20.85 -4.36
N CYS A 125 -6.24 21.99 -3.76
CA CYS A 125 -5.84 23.20 -4.45
C CYS A 125 -4.48 23.75 -4.01
N GLU A 126 -3.91 23.26 -2.92
CA GLU A 126 -2.65 23.81 -2.40
C GLU A 126 -1.61 22.71 -2.23
N THR A 127 -0.39 23.04 -2.65
CA THR A 127 0.77 22.19 -2.42
C THR A 127 1.52 22.75 -1.21
N TYR A 128 1.45 22.05 -0.11
CA TYR A 128 2.27 22.28 1.08
C TYR A 128 3.11 21.04 1.37
N GLY A 129 4.18 21.20 2.10
CA GLY A 129 5.14 20.12 2.31
C GLY A 129 5.88 19.75 1.03
N GLY A 130 6.14 20.71 0.15
CA GLY A 130 6.97 20.49 -1.03
C GLY A 130 8.41 20.11 -0.65
N VAL A 131 9.18 19.56 -1.59
CA VAL A 131 10.54 19.10 -1.32
C VAL A 131 11.42 20.20 -0.73
N GLN A 132 11.32 21.43 -1.26
CA GLN A 132 12.09 22.56 -0.76
C GLN A 132 11.72 22.86 0.70
N ASP A 133 10.44 22.98 1.00
CA ASP A 133 9.96 23.22 2.37
C ASP A 133 10.42 22.13 3.34
N CYS A 134 10.33 20.85 2.93
CA CYS A 134 10.83 19.73 3.73
C CYS A 134 12.33 19.84 4.00
N LEU A 135 13.13 20.18 3.01
CA LEU A 135 14.59 20.28 3.15
C LEU A 135 15.03 21.46 4.01
N GLU A 136 14.29 22.59 3.95
CA GLU A 136 14.60 23.80 4.70
C GLU A 136 14.08 23.79 6.15
N ASN A 137 12.94 23.16 6.40
CA ASN A 137 12.22 23.30 7.66
C ASN A 137 12.06 22.02 8.48
N THR A 138 12.20 20.84 7.89
CA THR A 138 11.97 19.58 8.59
C THR A 138 13.15 19.20 9.48
N GLU A 139 12.86 18.88 10.72
CA GLU A 139 13.85 18.38 11.71
C GLU A 139 13.81 16.86 11.86
N MET A 140 12.66 16.26 11.51
CA MET A 140 12.47 14.81 11.51
C MET A 140 11.52 14.40 10.38
N ILE A 141 11.82 13.29 9.71
CA ILE A 141 10.92 12.66 8.75
C ILE A 141 10.54 11.27 9.23
N VAL A 142 9.26 10.94 9.11
CA VAL A 142 8.73 9.61 9.44
C VAL A 142 8.22 8.94 8.18
N PHE A 143 8.85 7.86 7.77
CA PHE A 143 8.35 6.96 6.73
C PHE A 143 7.48 5.90 7.38
N TRP A 144 6.16 6.08 7.33
CA TRP A 144 5.21 5.14 7.92
C TRP A 144 4.62 4.23 6.85
N SER A 145 4.94 2.95 6.89
CA SER A 145 4.58 1.95 5.88
C SER A 145 4.88 2.42 4.45
N ALA A 146 5.96 3.19 4.31
CA ALA A 146 6.34 3.80 3.05
C ALA A 146 7.67 3.24 2.55
N ASN A 147 7.65 2.65 1.35
CA ASN A 147 8.84 2.17 0.65
C ASN A 147 8.94 2.81 -0.74
N PRO A 148 9.18 4.14 -0.82
CA PRO A 148 9.28 4.81 -2.11
C PRO A 148 10.41 4.28 -3.01
N GLU A 149 11.45 3.67 -2.45
CA GLU A 149 12.52 3.06 -3.25
C GLU A 149 12.05 1.79 -3.96
N GLY A 150 11.18 1.01 -3.33
CA GLY A 150 10.56 -0.17 -3.93
C GLY A 150 9.49 0.18 -4.99
N THR A 151 8.89 1.36 -4.91
CA THR A 151 7.83 1.83 -5.80
C THR A 151 8.26 2.94 -6.76
N SER A 152 9.55 3.24 -6.82
CA SER A 152 10.10 4.39 -7.52
C SER A 152 9.83 4.43 -9.03
N GLY A 153 9.57 3.29 -9.65
CA GLY A 153 9.33 3.21 -11.10
C GLY A 153 8.05 3.90 -11.58
N ALA A 154 7.08 4.15 -10.70
CA ALA A 154 5.78 4.72 -11.06
C ALA A 154 5.72 6.26 -10.92
N TYR A 155 6.39 6.80 -9.89
CA TYR A 155 6.23 8.21 -9.51
C TYR A 155 7.57 8.86 -9.17
N GLY A 156 8.19 9.50 -10.14
CA GLY A 156 9.41 10.29 -9.95
C GLY A 156 10.72 9.49 -9.93
N ALA A 157 10.65 8.18 -10.02
CA ALA A 157 11.81 7.32 -10.25
C ALA A 157 13.10 7.72 -9.48
N LEU A 158 14.22 7.78 -10.19
CA LEU A 158 15.54 8.04 -9.60
C LEU A 158 15.69 9.45 -9.01
N GLU A 159 14.97 10.44 -9.52
CA GLU A 159 15.03 11.82 -8.99
C GLU A 159 14.53 11.87 -7.55
N GLY A 160 13.44 11.17 -7.25
CA GLY A 160 12.95 11.07 -5.87
C GLY A 160 13.97 10.46 -4.92
N THR A 161 14.69 9.42 -5.35
CA THR A 161 15.78 8.80 -4.58
C THR A 161 16.90 9.79 -4.27
N ILE A 162 17.31 10.59 -5.26
CA ILE A 162 18.36 11.61 -5.07
C ILE A 162 17.92 12.63 -4.01
N ARG A 163 16.69 13.14 -4.12
CA ARG A 163 16.13 14.11 -3.16
C ARG A 163 16.03 13.54 -1.76
N ARG A 164 15.65 12.29 -1.60
CA ARG A 164 15.61 11.62 -0.29
C ARG A 164 16.99 11.44 0.32
N LYS A 165 18.04 11.24 -0.49
CA LYS A 165 19.41 11.20 0.01
C LYS A 165 19.88 12.53 0.61
N TRP A 166 19.37 13.66 0.12
CA TRP A 166 19.66 14.97 0.73
C TRP A 166 19.18 15.06 2.18
N LEU A 167 18.15 14.32 2.58
CA LEU A 167 17.72 14.28 3.99
C LEU A 167 18.86 13.83 4.92
N ARG A 168 19.67 12.88 4.46
CA ARG A 168 20.85 12.42 5.22
C ARG A 168 21.99 13.46 5.20
N GLU A 169 22.20 14.10 4.07
CA GLU A 169 23.25 15.09 3.89
C GLU A 169 22.98 16.34 4.72
N LEU A 170 21.72 16.64 4.97
CA LEU A 170 21.25 17.74 5.82
C LEU A 170 21.05 17.34 7.29
N ASP A 171 21.44 16.11 7.67
CA ASP A 171 21.32 15.56 9.02
C ASP A 171 19.88 15.61 9.58
N ILE A 172 18.88 15.51 8.69
CA ILE A 172 17.47 15.40 9.09
C ILE A 172 17.26 14.01 9.71
N LYS A 173 16.68 13.97 10.90
CA LYS A 173 16.40 12.71 11.57
C LYS A 173 15.41 11.86 10.79
N ILE A 174 15.72 10.59 10.58
CA ILE A 174 14.89 9.66 9.82
C ILE A 174 14.37 8.54 10.73
N VAL A 175 13.06 8.31 10.69
CA VAL A 175 12.39 7.22 11.38
C VAL A 175 11.58 6.41 10.37
N HIS A 176 11.71 5.10 10.42
CA HIS A 176 10.91 4.17 9.62
C HIS A 176 10.00 3.37 10.53
N ILE A 177 8.71 3.39 10.24
CA ILE A 177 7.69 2.56 10.92
C ILE A 177 7.15 1.60 9.88
N ASP A 178 7.63 0.37 9.91
CA ASP A 178 7.27 -0.65 8.91
C ASP A 178 7.48 -2.05 9.52
N PRO A 179 6.58 -3.02 9.30
CA PRO A 179 6.75 -4.39 9.78
C PRO A 179 8.06 -5.06 9.33
N TYR A 180 8.61 -4.65 8.20
CA TYR A 180 9.89 -5.17 7.71
C TYR A 180 10.88 -4.04 7.38
N PHE A 181 12.17 -4.38 7.38
CA PHE A 181 13.24 -3.43 7.03
C PHE A 181 13.32 -3.29 5.50
N ASN A 182 12.60 -2.30 4.98
CA ASN A 182 12.40 -2.11 3.55
C ASN A 182 13.58 -1.41 2.83
N ASP A 183 13.52 -1.33 1.48
CA ASP A 183 14.59 -0.75 0.66
C ASP A 183 14.89 0.72 1.02
N THR A 184 13.86 1.49 1.37
CA THR A 184 14.01 2.88 1.79
C THR A 184 14.77 2.99 3.12
N ALA A 185 14.44 2.15 4.08
CA ALA A 185 15.15 2.08 5.35
C ALA A 185 16.60 1.63 5.16
N GLN A 186 16.85 0.68 4.26
CA GLN A 186 18.19 0.23 3.92
C GLN A 186 19.02 1.34 3.27
N LEU A 187 18.42 2.11 2.35
CA LEU A 187 19.13 3.18 1.64
C LEU A 187 19.42 4.38 2.54
N LEU A 188 18.41 4.83 3.28
CA LEU A 188 18.47 6.07 4.04
C LEU A 188 19.06 5.90 5.43
N GLY A 189 18.96 4.71 6.01
CA GLY A 189 19.30 4.49 7.41
C GLY A 189 18.29 5.15 8.34
N GLY A 190 18.69 5.38 9.60
CA GLY A 190 17.82 5.98 10.60
C GLY A 190 17.26 4.95 11.57
N LYS A 191 16.27 5.33 12.38
CA LYS A 191 15.63 4.47 13.36
C LYS A 191 14.53 3.64 12.71
N TRP A 192 14.61 2.34 12.81
CA TRP A 192 13.53 1.45 12.39
C TRP A 192 12.72 0.97 13.60
N ILE A 193 11.40 1.05 13.50
CA ILE A 193 10.41 0.58 14.46
C ILE A 193 9.49 -0.39 13.72
N ALA A 194 9.41 -1.62 14.20
CA ALA A 194 8.68 -2.70 13.54
C ALA A 194 7.40 -3.07 14.31
N PRO A 195 6.26 -2.47 14.01
CA PRO A 195 4.98 -2.93 14.55
C PRO A 195 4.56 -4.25 13.88
N ARG A 196 3.77 -5.05 14.56
CA ARG A 196 3.09 -6.19 13.92
C ARG A 196 2.25 -5.69 12.75
N PRO A 197 2.13 -6.47 11.65
CA PRO A 197 1.24 -6.12 10.55
C PRO A 197 -0.18 -5.80 11.05
N THR A 198 -0.84 -4.82 10.44
CA THR A 198 -2.21 -4.36 10.72
C THR A 198 -2.41 -3.60 12.04
N THR A 199 -1.35 -3.35 12.82
CA THR A 199 -1.46 -2.68 14.14
C THR A 199 -1.04 -1.21 14.15
N SER A 200 -0.77 -0.63 13.00
CA SER A 200 -0.42 0.80 12.88
C SER A 200 -1.40 1.76 13.58
N PRO A 201 -2.73 1.54 13.54
CA PRO A 201 -3.67 2.39 14.26
C PRO A 201 -3.41 2.41 15.78
N ALA A 202 -3.12 1.26 16.39
CA ALA A 202 -2.84 1.18 17.81
C ALA A 202 -1.57 1.97 18.19
N LEU A 203 -0.54 1.88 17.35
CA LEU A 203 0.69 2.67 17.53
C LEU A 203 0.43 4.16 17.43
N ALA A 204 -0.34 4.61 16.43
CA ALA A 204 -0.68 6.01 16.24
C ALA A 204 -1.49 6.57 17.40
N ILE A 205 -2.48 5.82 17.88
CA ILE A 205 -3.31 6.21 19.00
C ILE A 205 -2.49 6.34 20.28
N ALA A 206 -1.54 5.44 20.53
CA ALA A 206 -0.67 5.53 21.71
C ALA A 206 0.34 6.69 21.64
N ILE A 207 0.80 7.05 20.45
CA ILE A 207 1.60 8.28 20.25
C ILE A 207 0.74 9.49 20.64
N ALA A 208 -0.49 9.54 20.16
CA ALA A 208 -1.44 10.61 20.48
C ALA A 208 -1.80 10.65 21.98
N TYR A 209 -1.91 9.48 22.63
CA TYR A 209 -2.06 9.42 24.09
C TYR A 209 -0.95 10.19 24.81
N VAL A 210 0.31 9.94 24.43
CA VAL A 210 1.46 10.63 25.04
C VAL A 210 1.40 12.14 24.78
N TRP A 211 1.01 12.57 23.58
CA TRP A 211 0.84 14.00 23.27
C TRP A 211 -0.22 14.66 24.13
N ILE A 212 -1.32 13.96 24.40
CA ILE A 212 -2.41 14.47 25.24
C ILE A 212 -1.97 14.48 26.71
N ASP A 213 -1.43 13.37 27.20
CA ASP A 213 -1.03 13.18 28.61
C ASP A 213 0.10 14.12 29.03
N GLU A 214 1.08 14.33 28.14
CA GLU A 214 2.23 15.19 28.39
C GLU A 214 2.08 16.62 27.84
N ASN A 215 0.87 16.96 27.33
CA ASN A 215 0.58 18.31 26.79
C ASN A 215 1.54 18.74 25.70
N LEU A 216 1.79 17.87 24.71
CA LEU A 216 2.73 18.09 23.59
C LEU A 216 2.05 18.46 22.27
N TYR A 217 0.75 18.71 22.26
CA TYR A 217 0.02 19.10 21.04
C TYR A 217 -0.22 20.62 21.00
N ASP A 218 -0.46 21.15 19.81
CA ASP A 218 -0.75 22.54 19.57
C ASP A 218 -2.22 22.85 19.93
N HIS A 219 -2.44 23.50 21.08
CA HIS A 219 -3.76 23.86 21.58
C HIS A 219 -4.51 24.82 20.66
N GLU A 220 -3.83 25.85 20.16
CA GLU A 220 -4.45 26.85 19.27
C GLU A 220 -4.92 26.18 17.98
N TYR A 221 -4.08 25.33 17.40
CA TYR A 221 -4.46 24.57 16.20
C TYR A 221 -5.66 23.66 16.48
N VAL A 222 -5.64 22.93 17.56
CA VAL A 222 -6.74 22.02 17.92
C VAL A 222 -8.04 22.79 18.12
N GLU A 223 -8.02 23.89 18.87
CA GLU A 223 -9.21 24.71 19.15
C GLU A 223 -9.76 25.38 17.89
N THR A 224 -8.90 25.90 17.03
CA THR A 224 -9.33 26.73 15.88
C THR A 224 -9.49 25.95 14.57
N ARG A 225 -8.85 24.79 14.43
CA ARG A 225 -8.74 24.04 13.17
C ARG A 225 -9.31 22.64 13.20
N THR A 226 -9.72 22.13 14.36
CA THR A 226 -10.27 20.78 14.47
C THR A 226 -11.71 20.78 15.00
N LYS A 227 -12.40 19.65 14.76
CA LYS A 227 -13.75 19.42 15.28
C LYS A 227 -13.82 18.01 15.87
N GLY A 228 -14.40 17.89 17.07
CA GLY A 228 -14.62 16.59 17.73
C GLY A 228 -13.41 16.09 18.52
N PHE A 229 -12.43 16.95 18.79
CA PHE A 229 -11.24 16.59 19.57
C PHE A 229 -11.57 16.04 20.95
N ASP A 230 -12.55 16.63 21.67
CA ASP A 230 -12.92 16.18 23.01
C ASP A 230 -13.42 14.73 23.02
N LYS A 231 -14.23 14.38 22.03
CA LYS A 231 -14.71 13.00 21.88
C LYS A 231 -13.57 12.03 21.58
N TRP A 232 -12.69 12.43 20.68
CA TRP A 232 -11.52 11.62 20.33
C TRP A 232 -10.55 11.48 21.50
N LYS A 233 -10.35 12.56 22.26
CA LYS A 233 -9.56 12.56 23.50
C LYS A 233 -10.15 11.58 24.52
N ALA A 234 -11.46 11.64 24.76
CA ALA A 234 -12.14 10.75 25.70
C ALA A 234 -11.95 9.26 25.33
N TYR A 235 -11.98 8.94 24.04
CA TYR A 235 -11.66 7.58 23.58
C TYR A 235 -10.19 7.21 23.87
N ILE A 236 -9.25 8.10 23.61
CA ILE A 236 -7.80 7.84 23.82
C ILE A 236 -7.46 7.72 25.31
N THR A 237 -8.02 8.58 26.15
CA THR A 237 -7.77 8.56 27.60
C THR A 237 -8.52 7.43 28.32
N GLY A 238 -9.47 6.79 27.63
CA GLY A 238 -10.26 5.70 28.17
C GLY A 238 -11.53 6.16 28.90
N ASP A 239 -11.88 7.44 28.84
CA ASP A 239 -13.09 7.98 29.48
C ASP A 239 -14.36 7.45 28.79
N GLU A 240 -14.27 7.05 27.52
CA GLU A 240 -15.40 6.50 26.77
C GLU A 240 -15.61 5.00 27.00
N ASP A 241 -14.53 4.21 27.08
CA ASP A 241 -14.59 2.74 27.08
C ASP A 241 -13.90 2.07 28.29
N GLY A 242 -13.37 2.86 29.20
CA GLY A 242 -12.65 2.38 30.39
C GLY A 242 -11.23 1.86 30.10
N GLN A 243 -10.75 2.00 28.86
CA GLN A 243 -9.44 1.49 28.46
C GLN A 243 -8.53 2.61 27.93
N PRO A 244 -7.64 3.18 28.72
CA PRO A 244 -6.63 4.13 28.24
C PRO A 244 -5.70 3.50 27.20
N LYS A 245 -5.51 4.18 26.09
CA LYS A 245 -4.68 3.69 24.98
C LYS A 245 -3.20 4.04 25.19
N THR A 246 -2.67 3.64 26.34
CA THR A 246 -1.31 3.94 26.77
C THR A 246 -0.25 3.26 25.87
N PRO A 247 1.01 3.69 25.93
CA PRO A 247 2.10 2.96 25.29
C PRO A 247 2.22 1.50 25.72
N GLU A 248 1.88 1.15 26.97
CA GLU A 248 1.87 -0.23 27.44
C GLU A 248 0.75 -1.06 26.82
N TRP A 249 -0.45 -0.47 26.66
CA TRP A 249 -1.52 -1.09 25.89
C TRP A 249 -1.07 -1.34 24.44
N ALA A 250 -0.47 -0.33 23.78
CA ALA A 250 -0.02 -0.47 22.43
C ALA A 250 1.16 -1.44 22.26
N GLU A 251 2.01 -1.63 23.29
CA GLU A 251 3.07 -2.65 23.25
C GLU A 251 2.47 -4.05 23.12
N GLN A 252 1.38 -4.33 23.81
CA GLN A 252 0.68 -5.62 23.71
C GLN A 252 0.11 -5.85 22.31
N GLU A 253 -0.48 -4.81 21.72
CA GLU A 253 -1.08 -4.87 20.38
C GLU A 253 -0.01 -4.93 19.26
N THR A 254 0.99 -4.07 19.34
CA THR A 254 1.92 -3.80 18.24
C THR A 254 3.24 -4.54 18.35
N GLY A 255 3.62 -4.98 19.55
CA GLY A 255 4.95 -5.51 19.84
C GLY A 255 6.05 -4.44 19.93
N VAL A 256 5.73 -3.17 19.73
CA VAL A 256 6.67 -2.06 19.90
C VAL A 256 6.74 -1.69 21.37
N ARG A 257 7.95 -1.65 21.94
CA ARG A 257 8.12 -1.41 23.38
C ARG A 257 7.58 -0.04 23.78
N ALA A 258 6.85 0.03 24.90
CA ALA A 258 6.26 1.25 25.41
C ALA A 258 7.25 2.42 25.53
N LYS A 259 8.49 2.12 25.95
CA LYS A 259 9.56 3.12 26.04
C LYS A 259 9.93 3.73 24.68
N ASP A 260 9.91 2.93 23.59
CA ASP A 260 10.24 3.39 22.24
C ASP A 260 9.07 4.24 21.68
N ILE A 261 7.83 3.88 22.02
CA ILE A 261 6.63 4.66 21.68
C ILE A 261 6.69 6.04 22.36
N ARG A 262 6.97 6.09 23.66
CA ARG A 262 7.12 7.37 24.39
C ARG A 262 8.25 8.22 23.84
N ALA A 263 9.39 7.61 23.56
CA ALA A 263 10.55 8.34 23.01
C ALA A 263 10.21 8.98 21.67
N LEU A 264 9.57 8.21 20.76
CA LEU A 264 9.12 8.72 19.47
C LEU A 264 8.09 9.85 19.63
N ALA A 265 7.06 9.63 20.46
CA ALA A 265 5.99 10.60 20.68
C ALA A 265 6.53 11.93 21.22
N ARG A 266 7.40 11.89 22.22
CA ARG A 266 8.03 13.09 22.81
C ARG A 266 8.92 13.83 21.83
N GLU A 267 9.63 13.11 20.99
CA GLU A 267 10.49 13.71 19.98
C GLU A 267 9.65 14.32 18.86
N TRP A 268 8.64 13.62 18.40
CA TRP A 268 7.72 14.10 17.36
C TRP A 268 6.96 15.36 17.81
N GLY A 269 6.44 15.36 19.04
CA GLY A 269 5.74 16.52 19.59
C GLY A 269 6.60 17.77 19.78
N LYS A 270 7.94 17.68 19.66
CA LYS A 270 8.88 18.80 19.83
C LYS A 270 9.56 19.23 18.53
N LYS A 271 9.44 18.45 17.47
CA LYS A 271 10.14 18.69 16.20
C LYS A 271 9.16 18.98 15.08
N ARG A 272 9.55 19.84 14.16
CA ARG A 272 8.87 19.96 12.87
C ARG A 272 9.06 18.68 12.09
N THR A 273 8.02 17.87 12.06
CA THR A 273 8.06 16.52 11.51
C THR A 273 7.23 16.43 10.24
N TYR A 274 7.82 15.88 9.20
CA TYR A 274 7.13 15.49 7.98
C TYR A 274 6.80 13.98 8.03
N LEU A 275 5.57 13.63 7.63
CA LEU A 275 5.07 12.24 7.57
C LEU A 275 4.78 11.83 6.13
#